data_d61e071acd17d3bd65afd6a662d5e5b1
#
_entry.id   d61e071acd17d3bd65afd6a662d5e5b1
#
_cell.length_a   1.000
_cell.length_b   1.000
_cell.length_c   1.000
_cell.angle_alpha   90.00
_cell.angle_beta   90.00
_cell.angle_gamma   90.00
#
_symmetry.space_group_name_H-M   'P 1'
#
loop_
_entity.id
_entity.type
_entity.pdbx_description
1 polymer ?
#
loop_
_entity_poly.entity_id
_entity_poly.type
_entity_poly.pdbx_seq_one_letter_code
_entity_poly.pdbx_strand_id
1 'polypeptide(L)'
;MRTIGQHRDAVAALLAPVLAALGSERRSTDDLAVAPDAGRGRRVLATAVSAPVPLPTFDNSQMDGFAVRAGDAGRTVRVVDPVPAGTVPAPLPPDSAAPIMTGARIPIGADAVVPVEAVRPGRFPEALALAELTVPTGTTAGTFVRTTGSDVARGAELAPAGAPVTPALLGTLASAGVGSVEVVRPVRVLVVSTGSELRGEEPVGADGADGADGRDGADGGADLGGLDGPGAAGALIGDANGVALRAALAEVGAVTRAVRLSDDPERFVEALDRAVGDWADLVLTTGGISAGAYEVVRQTLEPLGLAVTPVAMQPGGPQASGSVTLGGRTVPVVAFPGNPVSALVSFEVFLRPVLTAAVGAPDRPAEQLPAAESATSPVGKHQVRRGRVADGRVYFVGGPSSHLLAHLAAATHLVHVPVGTDTIEPGDPLIVWSLR
;
A
#
# COMPACT_ATOMS: atom_id res chain seq x y z
N MET A 1 -21.68 24.70 8.77
CA MET A 1 -20.82 23.59 9.24
C MET A 1 -20.86 22.52 8.15
N ARG A 2 -19.69 22.08 7.64
CA ARG A 2 -19.63 21.03 6.62
C ARG A 2 -19.92 19.66 7.23
N THR A 3 -20.48 18.74 6.43
CA THR A 3 -20.50 17.32 6.79
C THR A 3 -19.12 16.69 6.56
N ILE A 4 -18.89 15.50 7.10
CA ILE A 4 -17.67 14.71 6.84
C ILE A 4 -17.47 14.49 5.33
N GLY A 5 -18.54 14.09 4.60
CA GLY A 5 -18.45 13.88 3.15
C GLY A 5 -18.05 15.15 2.41
N GLN A 6 -18.72 16.27 2.67
CA GLN A 6 -18.39 17.56 2.04
C GLN A 6 -16.95 18.00 2.30
N HIS A 7 -16.41 17.74 3.49
CA HIS A 7 -15.02 18.12 3.79
C HIS A 7 -14.02 17.17 3.12
N ARG A 8 -14.30 15.87 3.10
CA ARG A 8 -13.48 14.89 2.36
C ARG A 8 -13.44 15.21 0.86
N ASP A 9 -14.58 15.55 0.26
CA ASP A 9 -14.65 15.93 -1.15
C ASP A 9 -13.85 17.21 -1.43
N ALA A 10 -13.85 18.17 -0.51
CA ALA A 10 -13.03 19.37 -0.62
C ALA A 10 -11.53 19.07 -0.54
N VAL A 11 -11.12 18.17 0.36
CA VAL A 11 -9.71 17.69 0.43
C VAL A 11 -9.34 16.94 -0.84
N ALA A 12 -10.21 16.07 -1.35
CA ALA A 12 -9.99 15.37 -2.61
C ALA A 12 -9.82 16.33 -3.78
N ALA A 13 -10.69 17.33 -3.90
CA ALA A 13 -10.59 18.36 -4.95
C ALA A 13 -9.31 19.20 -4.83
N LEU A 14 -8.87 19.51 -3.60
CA LEU A 14 -7.62 20.23 -3.34
C LEU A 14 -6.40 19.43 -3.80
N LEU A 15 -6.38 18.11 -3.56
CA LEU A 15 -5.24 17.25 -3.85
C LEU A 15 -5.22 16.72 -5.29
N ALA A 16 -6.37 16.67 -5.97
CA ALA A 16 -6.49 16.10 -7.31
C ALA A 16 -5.45 16.64 -8.32
N PRO A 17 -5.18 17.95 -8.42
CA PRO A 17 -4.18 18.45 -9.37
C PRO A 17 -2.77 17.94 -9.06
N VAL A 18 -2.39 17.88 -7.78
CA VAL A 18 -1.07 17.39 -7.35
C VAL A 18 -0.94 15.90 -7.60
N LEU A 19 -1.97 15.11 -7.27
CA LEU A 19 -1.98 13.67 -7.48
C LEU A 19 -1.92 13.31 -8.97
N ALA A 20 -2.62 14.08 -9.82
CA ALA A 20 -2.58 13.91 -11.27
C ALA A 20 -1.23 14.32 -11.90
N ALA A 21 -0.50 15.23 -11.25
CA ALA A 21 0.80 15.73 -11.70
C ALA A 21 1.99 14.94 -11.12
N LEU A 22 1.75 13.88 -10.35
CA LEU A 22 2.83 13.02 -9.83
C LEU A 22 3.60 12.42 -11.02
N GLY A 23 4.92 12.63 -11.01
CA GLY A 23 5.81 12.01 -12.00
C GLY A 23 5.93 10.50 -11.80
N SER A 24 6.69 9.86 -12.70
CA SER A 24 7.05 8.45 -12.57
C SER A 24 8.47 8.27 -12.03
N GLU A 25 8.71 7.08 -11.53
CA GLU A 25 10.06 6.58 -11.20
C GLU A 25 10.23 5.18 -11.75
N ARG A 26 11.43 4.88 -12.25
CA ARG A 26 11.78 3.54 -12.70
C ARG A 26 12.16 2.68 -11.51
N ARG A 27 11.51 1.52 -11.37
CA ARG A 27 11.78 0.57 -10.28
C ARG A 27 12.03 -0.82 -10.84
N SER A 28 12.99 -1.53 -10.25
CA SER A 28 13.18 -2.94 -10.57
C SER A 28 12.01 -3.78 -10.04
N THR A 29 11.73 -4.91 -10.71
CA THR A 29 10.74 -5.89 -10.25
C THR A 29 11.13 -6.46 -8.89
N ASP A 30 12.43 -6.62 -8.62
CA ASP A 30 12.95 -7.09 -7.34
C ASP A 30 12.72 -6.08 -6.22
N ASP A 31 12.99 -4.78 -6.44
CA ASP A 31 12.68 -3.73 -5.46
C ASP A 31 11.18 -3.63 -5.13
N LEU A 32 10.33 -3.93 -6.14
CA LEU A 32 8.89 -3.93 -5.96
C LEU A 32 8.38 -5.22 -5.28
N ALA A 33 9.11 -6.33 -5.41
CA ALA A 33 8.80 -7.62 -4.81
C ALA A 33 9.25 -7.72 -3.35
N VAL A 34 10.37 -7.09 -3.00
CA VAL A 34 10.79 -6.97 -1.60
C VAL A 34 9.72 -6.16 -0.89
N ALA A 35 9.04 -6.78 0.08
CA ALA A 35 8.08 -6.09 0.91
C ALA A 35 8.78 -4.84 1.44
N PRO A 36 8.29 -3.65 1.14
CA PRO A 36 8.84 -2.47 1.77
C PRO A 36 8.68 -2.64 3.27
N ASP A 37 9.59 -2.05 4.03
CA ASP A 37 9.39 -1.83 5.46
C ASP A 37 7.92 -1.53 5.69
N ALA A 38 7.28 -2.28 6.58
CA ALA A 38 5.86 -2.28 6.83
C ALA A 38 5.27 -0.88 6.67
N GLY A 39 4.47 -0.65 5.64
CA GLY A 39 3.81 0.63 5.46
C GLY A 39 3.93 1.33 4.10
N ARG A 40 4.64 0.79 3.12
CA ARG A 40 4.58 1.40 1.78
C ARG A 40 3.37 0.87 1.03
N GLY A 41 2.39 1.73 0.79
CA GLY A 41 1.19 1.43 0.04
C GLY A 41 1.50 0.87 -1.36
N ARG A 42 0.50 0.26 -1.97
CA ARG A 42 0.60 -0.26 -3.33
C ARG A 42 1.16 0.79 -4.28
N ARG A 43 2.00 0.35 -5.22
CA ARG A 43 2.41 1.15 -6.37
C ARG A 43 1.47 0.89 -7.53
N VAL A 44 1.30 1.89 -8.39
CA VAL A 44 0.59 1.75 -9.65
C VAL A 44 1.56 1.99 -10.81
N LEU A 45 1.32 1.30 -11.92
CA LEU A 45 2.09 1.53 -13.14
C LEU A 45 1.84 2.94 -13.68
N ALA A 46 2.91 3.65 -14.03
CA ALA A 46 2.80 4.95 -14.69
C ALA A 46 2.53 4.80 -16.20
N THR A 47 2.98 3.69 -16.80
CA THR A 47 2.79 3.36 -18.21
C THR A 47 2.32 1.93 -18.37
N ALA A 48 1.60 1.64 -19.46
CA ALA A 48 1.24 0.28 -19.82
C ALA A 48 2.50 -0.56 -20.07
N VAL A 49 2.43 -1.85 -19.73
CA VAL A 49 3.52 -2.80 -19.95
C VAL A 49 3.05 -3.92 -20.86
N SER A 50 3.82 -4.21 -21.92
CA SER A 50 3.56 -5.29 -22.86
C SER A 50 4.59 -6.42 -22.73
N ALA A 51 4.19 -7.63 -23.08
CA ALA A 51 5.04 -8.81 -23.04
C ALA A 51 6.12 -8.77 -24.13
N PRO A 52 7.41 -8.69 -23.81
CA PRO A 52 8.49 -8.71 -24.81
C PRO A 52 8.68 -10.09 -25.45
N VAL A 53 8.24 -11.12 -24.76
CA VAL A 53 8.26 -12.53 -25.21
C VAL A 53 6.91 -13.18 -24.95
N PRO A 54 6.54 -14.24 -25.70
CA PRO A 54 5.31 -14.99 -25.41
C PRO A 54 5.45 -15.77 -24.09
N LEU A 55 4.33 -16.06 -23.42
CA LEU A 55 4.27 -16.94 -22.26
C LEU A 55 3.33 -18.14 -22.54
N PRO A 56 3.80 -19.37 -22.36
CA PRO A 56 5.21 -19.76 -22.17
C PRO A 56 6.07 -19.41 -23.38
N THR A 57 7.39 -19.30 -23.17
CA THR A 57 8.34 -18.88 -24.22
C THR A 57 8.66 -19.97 -25.23
N PHE A 58 8.28 -21.21 -24.95
CA PHE A 58 8.43 -22.39 -25.80
C PHE A 58 7.36 -23.42 -25.45
N ASP A 59 7.10 -24.33 -26.39
CA ASP A 59 6.22 -25.47 -26.15
C ASP A 59 6.82 -26.37 -25.07
N ASN A 60 6.05 -26.68 -24.04
CA ASN A 60 6.53 -27.45 -22.89
C ASN A 60 5.50 -28.46 -22.39
N SER A 61 5.99 -29.47 -21.67
CA SER A 61 5.16 -30.52 -21.13
C SER A 61 4.28 -30.03 -19.96
N GLN A 62 3.01 -30.43 -19.98
CA GLN A 62 2.08 -30.23 -18.86
C GLN A 62 2.23 -31.26 -17.75
N MET A 63 2.81 -32.44 -18.09
CA MET A 63 2.88 -33.62 -17.22
C MET A 63 4.30 -34.19 -17.23
N ASP A 64 4.63 -34.90 -16.18
CA ASP A 64 5.73 -35.85 -16.20
C ASP A 64 5.32 -37.08 -17.06
N GLY A 65 6.15 -37.48 -17.98
CA GLY A 65 5.75 -38.55 -18.90
C GLY A 65 6.73 -38.76 -20.04
N PHE A 66 6.22 -39.00 -21.22
CA PHE A 66 7.01 -39.31 -22.43
C PHE A 66 6.59 -38.42 -23.58
N ALA A 67 7.50 -37.64 -24.12
CA ALA A 67 7.31 -36.92 -25.36
C ALA A 67 7.30 -37.90 -26.53
N VAL A 68 6.24 -37.87 -27.33
CA VAL A 68 6.00 -38.81 -28.45
C VAL A 68 5.48 -38.08 -29.68
N ARG A 69 5.44 -38.78 -30.81
CA ARG A 69 4.61 -38.37 -31.96
C ARG A 69 3.21 -38.96 -31.81
N ALA A 70 2.19 -38.18 -31.98
CA ALA A 70 0.81 -38.68 -32.01
C ALA A 70 0.59 -39.71 -33.14
N GLY A 71 1.33 -39.59 -34.26
CA GLY A 71 1.32 -40.55 -35.33
C GLY A 71 1.80 -41.95 -34.97
N ASP A 72 2.45 -42.12 -33.81
CA ASP A 72 2.91 -43.44 -33.30
C ASP A 72 1.87 -44.05 -32.33
N ALA A 73 0.65 -43.51 -32.24
CA ALA A 73 -0.41 -44.08 -31.42
C ALA A 73 -0.68 -45.54 -31.74
N GLY A 74 -0.71 -46.39 -30.71
CA GLY A 74 -0.84 -47.86 -30.84
C GLY A 74 0.45 -48.60 -31.20
N ARG A 75 1.56 -47.92 -31.45
CA ARG A 75 2.87 -48.53 -31.78
C ARG A 75 3.77 -48.61 -30.55
N THR A 76 4.65 -49.61 -30.56
CA THR A 76 5.75 -49.69 -29.60
C THR A 76 6.97 -48.99 -30.22
N VAL A 77 7.53 -48.04 -29.46
CA VAL A 77 8.65 -47.20 -29.87
C VAL A 77 9.79 -47.32 -28.85
N ARG A 78 11.00 -47.02 -29.28
CA ARG A 78 12.19 -47.07 -28.41
C ARG A 78 12.20 -45.87 -27.46
N VAL A 79 12.56 -46.06 -26.21
CA VAL A 79 12.81 -44.98 -25.27
C VAL A 79 14.25 -44.47 -25.45
N VAL A 80 14.39 -43.14 -25.57
CA VAL A 80 15.68 -42.45 -25.70
C VAL A 80 16.01 -41.65 -24.45
N ASP A 81 17.09 -40.86 -24.46
CA ASP A 81 17.54 -40.08 -23.31
C ASP A 81 16.46 -39.15 -22.79
N PRO A 82 16.38 -38.96 -21.46
CA PRO A 82 15.39 -38.09 -20.85
C PRO A 82 15.62 -36.59 -21.13
N VAL A 83 14.55 -35.84 -21.17
CA VAL A 83 14.50 -34.38 -21.34
C VAL A 83 14.24 -33.72 -19.99
N PRO A 84 15.26 -33.28 -19.23
CA PRO A 84 15.08 -32.55 -18.01
C PRO A 84 14.65 -31.09 -18.30
N ALA A 85 13.96 -30.49 -17.34
CA ALA A 85 13.65 -29.06 -17.42
C ALA A 85 14.93 -28.19 -17.44
N GLY A 86 14.87 -27.03 -18.12
CA GLY A 86 15.99 -26.10 -18.22
C GLY A 86 17.02 -26.45 -19.30
N THR A 87 16.80 -27.49 -20.12
CA THR A 87 17.68 -27.87 -21.23
C THR A 87 16.99 -27.67 -22.59
N VAL A 88 17.81 -27.52 -23.63
CA VAL A 88 17.33 -27.58 -25.01
C VAL A 88 17.50 -29.04 -25.49
N PRO A 89 16.40 -29.80 -25.70
CA PRO A 89 16.48 -31.20 -26.07
C PRO A 89 16.97 -31.37 -27.50
N ALA A 90 17.62 -32.50 -27.76
CA ALA A 90 17.87 -32.96 -29.12
C ALA A 90 16.53 -33.28 -29.83
N PRO A 91 16.47 -33.22 -31.16
CA PRO A 91 15.30 -33.69 -31.91
C PRO A 91 14.96 -35.15 -31.58
N LEU A 92 13.66 -35.44 -31.42
CA LEU A 92 13.18 -36.80 -31.18
C LEU A 92 13.39 -37.66 -32.42
N PRO A 93 14.20 -38.75 -32.37
CA PRO A 93 14.40 -39.64 -33.52
C PRO A 93 13.08 -40.28 -33.96
N PRO A 94 12.94 -40.74 -35.21
CA PRO A 94 11.79 -41.54 -35.62
C PRO A 94 11.60 -42.80 -34.74
N ASP A 95 10.36 -43.24 -34.58
CA ASP A 95 9.97 -44.41 -33.80
C ASP A 95 10.57 -44.43 -32.37
N SER A 96 10.53 -43.25 -31.71
CA SER A 96 11.05 -43.12 -30.35
C SER A 96 10.19 -42.25 -29.45
N ALA A 97 10.36 -42.44 -28.14
CA ALA A 97 9.77 -41.64 -27.07
C ALA A 97 10.89 -41.14 -26.14
N ALA A 98 10.79 -39.92 -25.63
CA ALA A 98 11.74 -39.35 -24.67
C ALA A 98 11.05 -39.11 -23.33
N PRO A 99 11.55 -39.66 -22.20
CA PRO A 99 11.07 -39.27 -20.90
C PRO A 99 11.17 -37.74 -20.75
N ILE A 100 10.13 -37.10 -20.30
CA ILE A 100 10.06 -35.64 -20.19
C ILE A 100 9.46 -35.21 -18.85
N MET A 101 10.04 -34.18 -18.25
CA MET A 101 9.55 -33.61 -16.99
C MET A 101 8.60 -32.46 -17.26
N THR A 102 7.69 -32.20 -16.34
CA THR A 102 6.78 -31.05 -16.37
C THR A 102 7.57 -29.76 -16.58
N GLY A 103 7.13 -28.92 -17.49
CA GLY A 103 7.80 -27.65 -17.84
C GLY A 103 9.02 -27.81 -18.76
N ALA A 104 9.48 -29.03 -19.04
CA ALA A 104 10.56 -29.25 -20.00
C ALA A 104 10.11 -28.98 -21.44
N ARG A 105 11.03 -28.45 -22.25
CA ARG A 105 10.77 -28.13 -23.65
C ARG A 105 10.45 -29.40 -24.48
N ILE A 106 9.39 -29.33 -25.26
CA ILE A 106 9.05 -30.43 -26.18
C ILE A 106 10.15 -30.57 -27.25
N PRO A 107 10.72 -31.78 -27.44
CA PRO A 107 11.70 -32.03 -28.50
C PRO A 107 11.11 -31.78 -29.88
N ILE A 108 11.91 -31.22 -30.80
CA ILE A 108 11.51 -31.13 -32.20
C ILE A 108 11.18 -32.53 -32.71
N GLY A 109 10.02 -32.69 -33.32
CA GLY A 109 9.54 -34.00 -33.81
C GLY A 109 8.62 -34.74 -32.85
N ALA A 110 8.45 -34.29 -31.61
CA ALA A 110 7.34 -34.69 -30.74
C ALA A 110 6.21 -33.63 -30.83
N ASP A 111 4.97 -34.08 -30.69
CA ASP A 111 3.77 -33.23 -30.70
C ASP A 111 2.75 -33.63 -29.65
N ALA A 112 3.06 -34.61 -28.79
CA ALA A 112 2.22 -35.03 -27.68
C ALA A 112 3.06 -35.50 -26.50
N VAL A 113 2.47 -35.51 -25.31
CA VAL A 113 3.04 -36.12 -24.10
C VAL A 113 2.09 -37.22 -23.61
N VAL A 114 2.61 -38.39 -23.33
CA VAL A 114 1.94 -39.49 -22.64
C VAL A 114 2.29 -39.39 -21.16
N PRO A 115 1.30 -39.15 -20.24
CA PRO A 115 1.60 -39.11 -18.81
C PRO A 115 2.24 -40.39 -18.31
N VAL A 116 3.14 -40.31 -17.35
CA VAL A 116 3.83 -41.48 -16.81
C VAL A 116 2.84 -42.49 -16.19
N GLU A 117 1.72 -42.00 -15.66
CA GLU A 117 0.65 -42.85 -15.09
C GLU A 117 -0.06 -43.73 -16.15
N ALA A 118 0.01 -43.33 -17.42
CA ALA A 118 -0.61 -44.04 -18.52
C ALA A 118 0.27 -45.21 -19.03
N VAL A 119 1.48 -45.39 -18.52
CA VAL A 119 2.43 -46.46 -18.89
C VAL A 119 2.70 -47.36 -17.70
N ARG A 120 3.47 -48.45 -17.91
CA ARG A 120 3.88 -49.34 -16.83
C ARG A 120 5.41 -49.49 -16.84
N PRO A 121 6.10 -49.28 -15.69
CA PRO A 121 5.56 -48.82 -14.39
C PRO A 121 5.06 -47.35 -14.48
N GLY A 122 3.95 -47.04 -13.81
CA GLY A 122 3.23 -45.75 -13.87
C GLY A 122 3.85 -44.64 -13.02
N ARG A 123 5.16 -44.61 -12.83
CA ARG A 123 5.85 -43.57 -12.02
C ARG A 123 7.33 -43.48 -12.37
N PHE A 124 7.91 -42.29 -12.17
CA PHE A 124 9.35 -42.09 -12.13
C PHE A 124 9.87 -42.32 -10.69
N PRO A 125 11.16 -42.82 -10.50
CA PRO A 125 12.17 -43.03 -11.56
C PRO A 125 12.07 -44.39 -12.31
N GLU A 126 11.21 -45.32 -11.90
CA GLU A 126 11.17 -46.67 -12.45
C GLU A 126 10.90 -46.69 -13.97
N ALA A 127 10.02 -45.77 -14.44
CA ALA A 127 9.71 -45.67 -15.88
C ALA A 127 10.88 -45.14 -16.74
N LEU A 128 11.91 -44.52 -16.11
CA LEU A 128 13.13 -44.12 -16.84
C LEU A 128 13.96 -45.30 -17.34
N ALA A 129 13.79 -46.49 -16.75
CA ALA A 129 14.50 -47.70 -17.14
C ALA A 129 13.84 -48.45 -18.32
N LEU A 130 12.71 -47.95 -18.83
CA LEU A 130 12.05 -48.55 -19.99
C LEU A 130 12.93 -48.43 -21.21
N ALA A 131 13.15 -49.56 -21.92
CA ALA A 131 13.82 -49.57 -23.22
C ALA A 131 12.84 -49.25 -24.36
N GLU A 132 11.57 -49.60 -24.16
CA GLU A 132 10.49 -49.43 -25.14
C GLU A 132 9.21 -48.94 -24.44
N LEU A 133 8.38 -48.25 -25.20
CA LEU A 133 7.08 -47.71 -24.77
C LEU A 133 6.02 -48.01 -25.83
N THR A 134 4.88 -48.57 -25.44
CA THR A 134 3.71 -48.63 -26.32
C THR A 134 2.91 -47.33 -26.16
N VAL A 135 2.83 -46.50 -27.21
CA VAL A 135 2.08 -45.25 -27.20
C VAL A 135 0.59 -45.57 -27.15
N PRO A 136 -0.19 -45.02 -26.18
CA PRO A 136 -1.62 -45.28 -26.10
C PRO A 136 -2.37 -44.90 -27.38
N THR A 137 -3.34 -45.71 -27.81
CA THR A 137 -4.08 -45.51 -29.07
C THR A 137 -4.88 -44.23 -29.15
N GLY A 138 -5.21 -43.62 -28.00
CA GLY A 138 -5.96 -42.34 -27.90
C GLY A 138 -5.05 -41.10 -27.92
N THR A 139 -3.75 -41.22 -28.10
CA THR A 139 -2.82 -40.09 -28.13
C THR A 139 -3.04 -39.26 -29.38
N THR A 140 -3.30 -37.98 -29.21
CA THR A 140 -3.50 -36.99 -30.28
C THR A 140 -2.50 -35.84 -30.18
N ALA A 141 -2.22 -35.17 -31.29
CA ALA A 141 -1.33 -33.99 -31.29
C ALA A 141 -1.85 -32.89 -30.33
N GLY A 142 -0.95 -32.29 -29.63
CA GLY A 142 -1.24 -31.27 -28.61
C GLY A 142 -1.61 -31.84 -27.23
N THR A 143 -1.78 -33.18 -27.10
CA THR A 143 -2.09 -33.79 -25.79
C THR A 143 -0.98 -33.48 -24.77
N PHE A 144 -1.37 -32.84 -23.65
CA PHE A 144 -0.49 -32.39 -22.55
C PHE A 144 0.71 -31.54 -23.00
N VAL A 145 0.56 -30.77 -24.08
CA VAL A 145 1.52 -29.77 -24.54
C VAL A 145 0.96 -28.38 -24.27
N ARG A 146 1.68 -27.53 -23.49
CA ARG A 146 1.43 -26.11 -23.41
C ARG A 146 2.15 -25.44 -24.55
N THR A 147 1.39 -24.88 -25.48
CA THR A 147 1.98 -24.22 -26.66
C THR A 147 2.52 -22.83 -26.32
N THR A 148 3.56 -22.43 -27.00
CA THR A 148 4.17 -21.11 -26.96
C THR A 148 3.10 -20.02 -27.06
N GLY A 149 3.07 -19.10 -26.11
CA GLY A 149 2.13 -17.96 -26.10
C GLY A 149 0.69 -18.32 -25.77
N SER A 150 0.40 -19.53 -25.28
CA SER A 150 -0.96 -19.94 -24.92
C SER A 150 -1.56 -19.18 -23.73
N ASP A 151 -0.72 -18.57 -22.88
CA ASP A 151 -1.15 -17.67 -21.80
C ASP A 151 -1.12 -16.21 -22.27
N VAL A 152 0.04 -15.77 -22.78
CA VAL A 152 0.25 -14.40 -23.25
C VAL A 152 1.00 -14.40 -24.58
N ALA A 153 0.44 -13.78 -25.61
CA ALA A 153 1.12 -13.57 -26.88
C ALA A 153 2.21 -12.48 -26.75
N ARG A 154 3.28 -12.60 -27.55
CA ARG A 154 4.28 -11.53 -27.65
C ARG A 154 3.63 -10.21 -28.08
N GLY A 155 3.93 -9.12 -27.39
CA GLY A 155 3.38 -7.80 -27.61
C GLY A 155 2.01 -7.55 -26.99
N ALA A 156 1.36 -8.57 -26.40
CA ALA A 156 0.12 -8.38 -25.66
C ALA A 156 0.37 -7.51 -24.41
N GLU A 157 -0.62 -6.68 -24.06
CA GLU A 157 -0.57 -5.88 -22.85
C GLU A 157 -0.69 -6.78 -21.62
N LEU A 158 0.30 -6.67 -20.72
CA LEU A 158 0.31 -7.37 -19.43
C LEU A 158 -0.50 -6.60 -18.38
N ALA A 159 -0.40 -5.27 -18.41
CA ALA A 159 -1.17 -4.40 -17.55
C ALA A 159 -1.21 -2.97 -18.12
N PRO A 160 -2.33 -2.25 -18.01
CA PRO A 160 -2.46 -0.86 -18.43
C PRO A 160 -1.77 0.11 -17.45
N ALA A 161 -1.57 1.36 -17.88
CA ALA A 161 -1.22 2.46 -16.98
C ALA A 161 -2.30 2.60 -15.90
N GLY A 162 -1.90 2.92 -14.66
CA GLY A 162 -2.79 2.98 -13.49
C GLY A 162 -3.10 1.62 -12.85
N ALA A 163 -2.66 0.51 -13.44
CA ALA A 163 -2.84 -0.81 -12.81
C ALA A 163 -2.00 -0.94 -11.52
N PRO A 164 -2.56 -1.49 -10.43
CA PRO A 164 -1.81 -1.72 -9.22
C PRO A 164 -0.77 -2.84 -9.42
N VAL A 165 0.43 -2.64 -8.91
CA VAL A 165 1.49 -3.65 -8.91
C VAL A 165 1.15 -4.71 -7.87
N THR A 166 0.66 -5.85 -8.33
CA THR A 166 0.27 -6.99 -7.49
C THR A 166 1.35 -8.08 -7.53
N PRO A 167 1.38 -9.03 -6.56
CA PRO A 167 2.26 -10.20 -6.63
C PRO A 167 2.10 -11.01 -7.93
N ALA A 168 0.87 -11.16 -8.43
CA ALA A 168 0.60 -11.85 -9.69
C ALA A 168 1.21 -11.10 -10.88
N LEU A 169 1.06 -9.77 -10.92
CA LEU A 169 1.69 -8.96 -11.98
C LEU A 169 3.21 -9.06 -11.92
N LEU A 170 3.82 -8.96 -10.74
CA LEU A 170 5.27 -9.12 -10.58
C LEU A 170 5.75 -10.47 -11.07
N GLY A 171 5.05 -11.57 -10.74
CA GLY A 171 5.35 -12.90 -11.25
C GLY A 171 5.26 -12.98 -12.79
N THR A 172 4.25 -12.35 -13.38
CA THR A 172 4.07 -12.28 -14.84
C THR A 172 5.19 -11.48 -15.50
N LEU A 173 5.55 -10.30 -14.93
CA LEU A 173 6.66 -9.47 -15.41
C LEU A 173 7.99 -10.24 -15.38
N ALA A 174 8.28 -10.91 -14.28
CA ALA A 174 9.48 -11.74 -14.15
C ALA A 174 9.50 -12.88 -15.17
N SER A 175 8.37 -13.59 -15.36
CA SER A 175 8.24 -14.66 -16.36
C SER A 175 8.42 -14.15 -17.80
N ALA A 176 8.01 -12.91 -18.06
CA ALA A 176 8.18 -12.25 -19.36
C ALA A 176 9.58 -11.62 -19.53
N GLY A 177 10.45 -11.68 -18.52
CA GLY A 177 11.80 -11.08 -18.57
C GLY A 177 11.79 -9.54 -18.43
N VAL A 178 10.71 -8.96 -17.89
CA VAL A 178 10.63 -7.52 -17.62
C VAL A 178 11.26 -7.24 -16.27
N GLY A 179 12.49 -6.75 -16.26
CA GLY A 179 13.26 -6.51 -15.04
C GLY A 179 12.97 -5.17 -14.35
N SER A 180 12.28 -4.23 -15.01
CA SER A 180 11.93 -2.93 -14.43
C SER A 180 10.71 -2.33 -15.11
N VAL A 181 9.96 -1.52 -14.36
CA VAL A 181 8.76 -0.81 -14.84
C VAL A 181 8.76 0.64 -14.35
N GLU A 182 8.01 1.49 -15.04
CA GLU A 182 7.70 2.85 -14.58
C GLU A 182 6.49 2.79 -13.65
N VAL A 183 6.65 3.26 -12.42
CA VAL A 183 5.57 3.38 -11.44
C VAL A 183 5.35 4.85 -11.09
N VAL A 184 4.13 5.19 -10.70
CA VAL A 184 3.85 6.52 -10.17
C VAL A 184 4.67 6.72 -8.89
N ARG A 185 5.41 7.84 -8.81
CA ARG A 185 6.18 8.14 -7.62
C ARG A 185 5.27 8.40 -6.42
N PRO A 186 5.73 8.13 -5.18
CA PRO A 186 4.97 8.43 -3.99
C PRO A 186 4.72 9.93 -3.82
N VAL A 187 3.59 10.26 -3.18
CA VAL A 187 3.33 11.61 -2.68
C VAL A 187 4.34 11.94 -1.58
N ARG A 188 4.93 13.12 -1.65
CA ARG A 188 5.87 13.64 -0.67
C ARG A 188 5.15 14.57 0.29
N VAL A 189 5.00 14.14 1.53
CA VAL A 189 4.25 14.89 2.56
C VAL A 189 5.20 15.45 3.60
N LEU A 190 5.19 16.78 3.74
CA LEU A 190 5.85 17.46 4.85
C LEU A 190 4.89 17.47 6.05
N VAL A 191 5.24 16.75 7.10
CA VAL A 191 4.49 16.74 8.36
C VAL A 191 5.06 17.83 9.28
N VAL A 192 4.22 18.77 9.66
CA VAL A 192 4.59 19.93 10.47
C VAL A 192 3.89 19.85 11.82
N SER A 193 4.66 19.74 12.89
CA SER A 193 4.17 19.85 14.26
C SER A 193 4.46 21.24 14.79
N THR A 194 3.46 21.89 15.41
CA THR A 194 3.59 23.17 16.08
C THR A 194 3.23 23.03 17.55
N GLY A 195 3.83 23.81 18.42
CA GLY A 195 3.58 23.80 19.84
C GLY A 195 4.87 23.96 20.63
N SER A 196 4.94 25.02 21.43
CA SER A 196 6.09 25.29 22.32
C SER A 196 6.21 24.27 23.44
N GLU A 197 5.16 23.44 23.67
CA GLU A 197 5.15 22.33 24.61
C GLU A 197 5.85 21.07 24.10
N LEU A 198 6.19 20.97 22.80
CA LEU A 198 6.77 19.78 22.23
C LEU A 198 8.27 19.68 22.54
N ARG A 199 8.73 18.48 23.01
CA ARG A 199 10.16 18.19 23.20
C ARG A 199 10.85 17.87 21.85
N GLY A 200 12.13 18.23 21.74
CA GLY A 200 13.02 17.93 20.63
C GLY A 200 13.73 19.18 20.13
N GLU A 201 14.90 19.01 19.54
CA GLU A 201 15.64 20.09 18.91
C GLU A 201 14.88 20.59 17.67
N GLU A 202 14.90 21.91 17.44
CA GLU A 202 14.59 22.45 16.12
C GLU A 202 15.59 21.81 15.13
N PRO A 203 15.17 21.30 13.97
CA PRO A 203 16.11 20.86 12.99
C PRO A 203 17.00 22.04 12.60
N VAL A 204 18.25 22.00 13.01
CA VAL A 204 19.31 22.89 12.55
C VAL A 204 19.28 22.84 11.03
N GLY A 205 19.37 23.99 10.37
CA GLY A 205 19.27 24.13 8.93
C GLY A 205 20.07 23.07 8.20
N ALA A 206 19.44 22.46 7.22
CA ALA A 206 20.07 21.51 6.32
C ALA A 206 21.05 22.26 5.38
N ASP A 207 22.21 22.61 5.90
CA ASP A 207 23.41 22.84 5.11
C ASP A 207 24.10 21.48 5.00
N GLY A 208 23.98 20.82 3.87
CA GLY A 208 24.70 19.58 3.60
C GLY A 208 23.85 18.55 2.86
N ALA A 209 23.91 18.67 1.54
CA ALA A 209 23.52 17.62 0.63
C ALA A 209 24.45 16.40 0.79
N ASP A 210 23.92 15.24 0.35
CA ASP A 210 24.63 14.01 0.02
C ASP A 210 25.11 13.13 1.18
N GLY A 211 24.36 12.05 1.38
CA GLY A 211 24.73 10.92 2.23
C GLY A 211 23.63 9.86 2.24
N ALA A 212 23.34 9.29 1.07
CA ALA A 212 22.67 8.01 1.02
C ALA A 212 23.66 6.95 1.50
N ASP A 213 23.52 6.50 2.74
CA ASP A 213 23.87 5.13 3.10
C ASP A 213 23.13 4.76 4.40
N GLY A 214 22.09 3.96 4.25
CA GLY A 214 21.41 3.37 5.39
C GLY A 214 22.22 2.20 5.89
N ARG A 215 22.80 2.35 7.07
CA ARG A 215 23.12 1.21 7.96
C ARG A 215 23.35 1.67 9.39
N ASP A 216 22.64 0.99 10.28
CA ASP A 216 22.96 0.73 11.68
C ASP A 216 23.00 1.91 12.67
N GLY A 217 21.92 2.02 13.41
CA GLY A 217 21.80 2.80 14.64
C GLY A 217 20.67 2.26 15.52
N ALA A 218 20.62 0.94 15.72
CA ALA A 218 19.89 0.35 16.83
C ALA A 218 20.79 0.46 18.06
N ASP A 219 20.62 1.53 18.83
CA ASP A 219 20.80 1.64 20.26
C ASP A 219 20.73 3.13 20.64
N GLY A 220 19.54 3.65 20.66
CA GLY A 220 19.18 4.90 21.29
C GLY A 220 18.06 4.60 22.27
N GLY A 221 18.37 3.89 23.35
CA GLY A 221 17.50 3.85 24.52
C GLY A 221 17.19 5.29 24.88
N ALA A 222 15.90 5.67 24.77
CA ALA A 222 15.46 6.98 25.21
C ALA A 222 15.91 7.13 26.67
N ASP A 223 16.88 8.00 26.89
CA ASP A 223 17.27 8.43 28.21
C ASP A 223 16.06 9.14 28.84
N LEU A 224 15.30 8.41 29.63
CA LEU A 224 14.23 8.95 30.48
C LEU A 224 14.80 9.66 31.73
N GLY A 225 16.13 9.79 31.78
CA GLY A 225 16.84 10.49 32.83
C GLY A 225 16.57 12.00 32.75
N GLY A 226 15.64 12.50 33.57
CA GLY A 226 15.40 13.91 33.71
C GLY A 226 13.97 14.29 34.11
N LEU A 227 13.17 13.35 34.59
CA LEU A 227 11.82 13.65 35.07
C LEU A 227 11.80 14.24 36.52
N ASP A 228 12.95 14.31 37.19
CA ASP A 228 13.05 14.62 38.62
C ASP A 228 13.63 16.02 38.93
N GLY A 229 13.31 17.04 38.11
CA GLY A 229 13.70 18.42 38.41
C GLY A 229 12.52 19.39 38.44
N PRO A 230 12.35 20.24 39.49
CA PRO A 230 11.33 21.29 39.52
C PRO A 230 11.79 22.47 38.65
N GLY A 231 11.76 22.32 37.34
CA GLY A 231 12.12 23.35 36.37
C GLY A 231 11.43 23.10 35.05
N ALA A 232 11.46 24.04 34.11
CA ALA A 232 10.76 24.09 32.82
C ALA A 232 10.69 22.78 32.00
N ALA A 233 11.50 21.77 32.33
CA ALA A 233 11.49 20.43 31.70
C ALA A 233 10.18 19.64 31.98
N GLY A 234 9.45 19.92 33.04
CA GLY A 234 8.21 19.22 33.39
C GLY A 234 6.98 19.58 32.56
N ALA A 235 7.06 20.61 31.70
CA ALA A 235 5.95 21.06 30.84
C ALA A 235 6.03 20.54 29.41
N LEU A 236 7.14 19.91 29.00
CA LEU A 236 7.34 19.44 27.62
C LEU A 236 6.81 18.02 27.41
N ILE A 237 6.13 17.81 26.28
CA ILE A 237 5.58 16.51 25.85
C ILE A 237 6.24 16.03 24.56
N GLY A 238 6.20 14.71 24.30
CA GLY A 238 6.66 14.14 23.04
C GLY A 238 5.72 14.47 21.87
N ASP A 239 6.27 14.61 20.67
CA ASP A 239 5.49 14.80 19.45
C ASP A 239 4.80 13.50 19.01
N ALA A 240 3.70 13.16 19.67
CA ALA A 240 2.89 11.99 19.33
C ALA A 240 2.25 12.09 17.95
N ASN A 241 1.85 13.29 17.51
CA ASN A 241 1.19 13.51 16.23
C ASN A 241 2.14 13.29 15.06
N GLY A 242 3.34 13.88 15.11
CA GLY A 242 4.34 13.71 14.05
C GLY A 242 4.73 12.26 13.84
N VAL A 243 4.93 11.51 14.94
CA VAL A 243 5.23 10.07 14.87
C VAL A 243 4.06 9.27 14.28
N ALA A 244 2.85 9.45 14.82
CA ALA A 244 1.69 8.67 14.43
C ALA A 244 1.24 8.95 12.99
N LEU A 245 1.24 10.23 12.56
CA LEU A 245 0.86 10.59 11.19
C LEU A 245 1.88 10.15 10.15
N ARG A 246 3.18 10.17 10.47
CA ARG A 246 4.20 9.60 9.58
C ARG A 246 3.99 8.11 9.38
N ALA A 247 3.72 7.36 10.43
CA ALA A 247 3.40 5.95 10.34
C ALA A 247 2.13 5.70 9.50
N ALA A 248 1.06 6.46 9.75
CA ALA A 248 -0.18 6.36 9.01
C ALA A 248 -0.05 6.75 7.52
N LEU A 249 0.78 7.75 7.20
CA LEU A 249 1.13 8.14 5.83
C LEU A 249 1.96 7.07 5.11
N ALA A 250 2.88 6.42 5.83
CA ALA A 250 3.65 5.31 5.28
C ALA A 250 2.75 4.13 4.87
N GLU A 251 1.69 3.81 5.65
CA GLU A 251 0.72 2.77 5.30
C GLU A 251 0.03 3.02 3.95
N VAL A 252 -0.17 4.27 3.56
CA VAL A 252 -0.77 4.65 2.27
C VAL A 252 0.28 4.94 1.18
N GLY A 253 1.55 4.63 1.45
CA GLY A 253 2.63 4.73 0.47
C GLY A 253 3.19 6.13 0.25
N ALA A 254 2.88 7.09 1.10
CA ALA A 254 3.48 8.41 1.05
C ALA A 254 4.92 8.39 1.62
N VAL A 255 5.77 9.25 1.09
CA VAL A 255 7.10 9.53 1.64
C VAL A 255 7.02 10.79 2.49
N THR A 256 7.55 10.76 3.70
CA THR A 256 7.39 11.85 4.65
C THR A 256 8.71 12.46 5.07
N ARG A 257 8.70 13.78 5.24
CA ARG A 257 9.66 14.50 6.10
C ARG A 257 8.87 15.10 7.25
N ALA A 258 9.45 15.17 8.44
CA ALA A 258 8.83 15.81 9.58
C ALA A 258 9.69 16.97 10.07
N VAL A 259 9.03 18.07 10.39
CA VAL A 259 9.66 19.23 10.99
C VAL A 259 8.81 19.74 12.16
N ARG A 260 9.47 20.26 13.16
CA ARG A 260 8.81 21.02 14.20
C ARG A 260 9.11 22.50 13.98
N LEU A 261 8.08 23.31 13.93
CA LEU A 261 8.22 24.75 13.73
C LEU A 261 7.76 25.50 14.98
N SER A 262 8.39 26.64 15.23
CA SER A 262 8.07 27.54 16.33
C SER A 262 6.65 28.10 16.18
N ASP A 263 6.01 28.40 17.31
CA ASP A 263 4.72 29.11 17.36
C ASP A 263 4.86 30.63 17.13
N ASP A 264 6.06 31.12 16.83
CA ASP A 264 6.32 32.53 16.51
C ASP A 264 5.84 32.82 15.08
N PRO A 265 4.78 33.64 14.88
CA PRO A 265 4.22 33.91 13.55
C PRO A 265 5.21 34.55 12.57
N GLU A 266 6.16 35.36 13.08
CA GLU A 266 7.14 36.05 12.22
C GLU A 266 8.12 35.08 11.58
N ARG A 267 8.47 34.01 12.30
CA ARG A 267 9.44 32.98 11.86
C ARG A 267 8.78 31.78 11.18
N PHE A 268 7.50 31.53 11.48
CA PHE A 268 6.80 30.34 11.04
C PHE A 268 6.74 30.22 9.51
N VAL A 269 6.32 31.28 8.82
CA VAL A 269 6.14 31.25 7.36
C VAL A 269 7.47 31.02 6.64
N GLU A 270 8.53 31.73 7.07
CA GLU A 270 9.86 31.57 6.47
C GLU A 270 10.44 30.16 6.71
N ALA A 271 10.27 29.63 7.93
CA ALA A 271 10.71 28.28 8.26
C ALA A 271 9.92 27.23 7.50
N LEU A 272 8.60 27.42 7.35
CA LEU A 272 7.75 26.54 6.56
C LEU A 272 8.13 26.58 5.08
N ASP A 273 8.37 27.74 4.51
CA ASP A 273 8.82 27.91 3.12
C ASP A 273 10.12 27.14 2.85
N ARG A 274 11.10 27.32 3.70
CA ARG A 274 12.38 26.56 3.63
C ARG A 274 12.17 25.05 3.73
N ALA A 275 11.29 24.60 4.63
CA ALA A 275 11.03 23.19 4.82
C ALA A 275 10.26 22.55 3.64
N VAL A 276 9.36 23.30 3.01
CA VAL A 276 8.62 22.87 1.82
C VAL A 276 9.55 22.73 0.63
N GLY A 277 10.37 23.76 0.34
CA GLY A 277 11.28 23.81 -0.79
C GLY A 277 10.65 23.27 -2.07
N ASP A 278 11.44 22.59 -2.89
CA ASP A 278 10.97 21.89 -4.10
C ASP A 278 10.53 20.44 -3.83
N TRP A 279 10.59 20.02 -2.56
CA TRP A 279 10.40 18.63 -2.21
C TRP A 279 8.93 18.25 -1.94
N ALA A 280 8.20 19.04 -1.15
CA ALA A 280 6.87 18.66 -0.67
C ALA A 280 5.79 18.81 -1.75
N ASP A 281 4.97 17.79 -1.92
CA ASP A 281 3.75 17.84 -2.74
C ASP A 281 2.53 18.25 -1.92
N LEU A 282 2.57 18.01 -0.61
CA LEU A 282 1.52 18.29 0.38
C LEU A 282 2.17 18.68 1.70
N VAL A 283 1.63 19.68 2.36
CA VAL A 283 1.93 20.01 3.76
C VAL A 283 0.79 19.51 4.64
N LEU A 284 1.11 18.71 5.65
CA LEU A 284 0.18 18.27 6.70
C LEU A 284 0.62 18.87 8.03
N THR A 285 -0.18 19.77 8.59
CA THR A 285 0.11 20.36 9.90
C THR A 285 -0.77 19.77 10.99
N THR A 286 -0.28 19.75 12.22
CA THR A 286 -1.06 19.39 13.41
C THR A 286 -0.94 20.47 14.47
N GLY A 287 -2.07 20.88 15.05
CA GLY A 287 -2.14 22.01 15.97
C GLY A 287 -2.28 23.34 15.25
N GLY A 288 -2.42 24.40 16.03
CA GLY A 288 -2.44 25.78 15.56
C GLY A 288 -3.66 26.21 14.72
N ILE A 289 -4.80 25.49 14.77
CA ILE A 289 -6.02 25.78 13.99
C ILE A 289 -7.29 25.97 14.81
N SER A 290 -7.20 25.91 16.13
CA SER A 290 -8.35 26.06 17.02
C SER A 290 -8.81 27.51 17.13
N ALA A 291 -9.70 27.82 18.05
CA ALA A 291 -10.13 29.20 18.39
C ALA A 291 -9.31 29.84 19.55
N GLY A 292 -8.15 29.22 19.87
CA GLY A 292 -7.25 29.71 20.92
C GLY A 292 -6.53 31.01 20.55
N ALA A 293 -5.84 31.59 21.53
CA ALA A 293 -5.09 32.84 21.35
C ALA A 293 -3.77 32.69 20.58
N TYR A 294 -3.22 31.47 20.53
CA TYR A 294 -1.89 31.18 19.98
C TYR A 294 -2.00 30.09 18.86
N GLU A 295 -2.71 30.45 17.80
CA GLU A 295 -2.98 29.52 16.69
C GLU A 295 -2.15 29.91 15.46
N VAL A 296 -0.84 29.66 15.51
CA VAL A 296 0.14 30.11 14.51
C VAL A 296 -0.22 29.67 13.09
N VAL A 297 -0.64 28.43 12.88
CA VAL A 297 -1.01 27.92 11.55
C VAL A 297 -2.19 28.71 10.97
N ARG A 298 -3.20 28.95 11.79
CA ARG A 298 -4.36 29.74 11.39
C ARG A 298 -3.97 31.18 11.11
N GLN A 299 -3.28 31.85 12.05
CA GLN A 299 -2.93 33.26 11.96
C GLN A 299 -2.07 33.57 10.73
N THR A 300 -1.14 32.68 10.40
CA THR A 300 -0.17 32.92 9.33
C THR A 300 -0.64 32.41 7.97
N LEU A 301 -1.38 31.30 7.91
CA LEU A 301 -1.74 30.68 6.61
C LEU A 301 -3.14 31.05 6.13
N GLU A 302 -4.09 31.51 6.97
CA GLU A 302 -5.38 32.03 6.47
C GLU A 302 -5.20 33.19 5.48
N PRO A 303 -4.34 34.19 5.74
CA PRO A 303 -4.08 35.24 4.75
C PRO A 303 -3.45 34.75 3.45
N LEU A 304 -2.82 33.57 3.46
CA LEU A 304 -2.13 32.96 2.32
C LEU A 304 -2.98 31.92 1.57
N GLY A 305 -4.24 31.71 1.97
CA GLY A 305 -5.17 30.84 1.27
C GLY A 305 -5.65 29.59 2.03
N LEU A 306 -5.22 29.40 3.28
CA LEU A 306 -5.78 28.34 4.13
C LEU A 306 -7.19 28.73 4.61
N ALA A 307 -8.16 27.81 4.55
CA ALA A 307 -9.52 28.05 5.02
C ALA A 307 -9.83 27.15 6.23
N VAL A 308 -10.04 27.74 7.39
CA VAL A 308 -10.53 27.01 8.58
C VAL A 308 -12.03 26.77 8.45
N THR A 309 -12.42 25.52 8.59
CA THR A 309 -13.79 25.08 8.35
C THR A 309 -14.30 24.25 9.53
N PRO A 310 -15.42 24.64 10.16
CA PRO A 310 -16.06 23.76 11.14
C PRO A 310 -16.74 22.58 10.45
N VAL A 311 -16.38 21.37 10.88
CA VAL A 311 -16.99 20.11 10.40
C VAL A 311 -17.90 19.54 11.49
N ALA A 312 -19.06 19.04 11.10
CA ALA A 312 -20.03 18.43 12.01
C ALA A 312 -19.57 17.04 12.47
N MET A 313 -18.42 16.97 13.16
CA MET A 313 -17.84 15.73 13.68
C MET A 313 -17.31 15.86 15.11
N GLN A 314 -17.14 14.73 15.76
CA GLN A 314 -16.47 14.57 17.05
C GLN A 314 -15.71 13.23 17.08
N PRO A 315 -14.39 13.23 17.45
CA PRO A 315 -13.54 14.41 17.67
C PRO A 315 -13.16 15.10 16.35
N GLY A 316 -12.47 16.24 16.42
CA GLY A 316 -11.86 16.89 15.28
C GLY A 316 -12.76 17.85 14.49
N GLY A 317 -13.71 18.53 15.16
CA GLY A 317 -14.62 19.50 14.52
C GLY A 317 -13.95 20.63 13.73
N PRO A 318 -12.92 21.34 14.24
CA PRO A 318 -12.15 22.28 13.43
C PRO A 318 -11.20 21.54 12.49
N GLN A 319 -11.25 21.90 11.20
CA GLN A 319 -10.37 21.42 10.15
C GLN A 319 -9.90 22.61 9.33
N ALA A 320 -8.72 22.54 8.70
CA ALA A 320 -8.35 23.55 7.73
C ALA A 320 -7.72 22.90 6.50
N SER A 321 -7.99 23.50 5.35
CA SER A 321 -7.39 23.07 4.07
C SER A 321 -7.39 24.22 3.07
N GLY A 322 -6.40 24.24 2.19
CA GLY A 322 -6.30 25.27 1.16
C GLY A 322 -5.01 25.18 0.35
N SER A 323 -4.95 25.94 -0.72
CA SER A 323 -3.73 26.13 -1.51
C SER A 323 -3.00 27.35 -0.99
N VAL A 324 -1.79 27.19 -0.47
CA VAL A 324 -0.98 28.23 0.14
C VAL A 324 0.21 28.54 -0.76
N THR A 325 0.50 29.82 -1.00
CA THR A 325 1.68 30.21 -1.78
C THR A 325 2.84 30.55 -0.84
N LEU A 326 3.91 29.76 -0.95
CA LEU A 326 5.16 29.88 -0.19
C LEU A 326 6.31 30.01 -1.19
N GLY A 327 7.20 30.99 -1.02
CA GLY A 327 8.37 31.18 -1.88
C GLY A 327 8.06 31.25 -3.40
N GLY A 328 6.85 31.69 -3.78
CA GLY A 328 6.41 31.72 -5.18
C GLY A 328 5.83 30.39 -5.69
N ARG A 329 5.79 29.35 -4.86
CA ARG A 329 5.20 28.05 -5.18
C ARG A 329 3.88 27.85 -4.43
N THR A 330 2.84 27.42 -5.13
CA THR A 330 1.57 27.05 -4.51
C THR A 330 1.59 25.56 -4.13
N VAL A 331 1.32 25.27 -2.84
CA VAL A 331 1.29 23.91 -2.31
C VAL A 331 -0.02 23.70 -1.54
N PRO A 332 -0.68 22.52 -1.67
CA PRO A 332 -1.82 22.20 -0.82
C PRO A 332 -1.38 22.02 0.62
N VAL A 333 -2.16 22.58 1.53
CA VAL A 333 -2.02 22.43 2.98
C VAL A 333 -3.28 21.81 3.54
N VAL A 334 -3.13 20.76 4.32
CA VAL A 334 -4.18 20.16 5.15
C VAL A 334 -3.74 20.30 6.61
N ALA A 335 -4.61 20.82 7.45
CA ALA A 335 -4.27 21.06 8.85
C ALA A 335 -5.27 20.39 9.78
N PHE A 336 -4.76 19.54 10.66
CA PHE A 336 -5.54 18.77 11.63
C PHE A 336 -5.46 19.38 13.04
N PRO A 337 -6.46 19.08 13.90
CA PRO A 337 -6.43 19.48 15.30
C PRO A 337 -5.23 18.92 16.04
N GLY A 338 -4.71 19.65 17.04
CA GLY A 338 -3.55 19.23 17.83
C GLY A 338 -3.77 18.02 18.76
N ASN A 339 -5.01 17.70 19.14
CA ASN A 339 -5.29 16.51 19.95
C ASN A 339 -5.01 15.22 19.16
N PRO A 340 -4.22 14.26 19.69
CA PRO A 340 -3.74 13.12 18.93
C PRO A 340 -4.83 12.24 18.32
N VAL A 341 -5.89 11.96 19.07
CA VAL A 341 -7.01 11.16 18.54
C VAL A 341 -7.75 11.94 17.45
N SER A 342 -7.89 13.26 17.58
CA SER A 342 -8.51 14.08 16.54
C SER A 342 -7.68 14.09 15.27
N ALA A 343 -6.36 14.19 15.37
CA ALA A 343 -5.44 14.17 14.22
C ALA A 343 -5.51 12.85 13.47
N LEU A 344 -5.42 11.72 14.17
CA LEU A 344 -5.50 10.39 13.55
C LEU A 344 -6.88 10.08 12.96
N VAL A 345 -7.96 10.44 13.65
CA VAL A 345 -9.32 10.29 13.11
C VAL A 345 -9.50 11.17 11.87
N SER A 346 -8.98 12.40 11.88
CA SER A 346 -9.01 13.27 10.69
C SER A 346 -8.24 12.68 9.53
N PHE A 347 -7.08 12.09 9.78
CA PHE A 347 -6.33 11.37 8.77
C PHE A 347 -7.15 10.21 8.16
N GLU A 348 -7.70 9.34 8.99
CA GLU A 348 -8.48 8.17 8.54
C GLU A 348 -9.73 8.57 7.74
N VAL A 349 -10.39 9.66 8.13
CA VAL A 349 -11.66 10.08 7.53
C VAL A 349 -11.48 10.95 6.29
N PHE A 350 -10.45 11.80 6.23
CA PHE A 350 -10.30 12.81 5.19
C PHE A 350 -9.14 12.56 4.24
N LEU A 351 -7.96 12.19 4.76
CA LEU A 351 -6.75 12.14 3.94
C LEU A 351 -6.45 10.74 3.42
N ARG A 352 -6.59 9.70 4.26
CA ARG A 352 -6.37 8.31 3.84
C ARG A 352 -7.19 7.93 2.60
N PRO A 353 -8.52 8.14 2.53
CA PRO A 353 -9.31 7.74 1.37
C PRO A 353 -8.84 8.40 0.06
N VAL A 354 -8.39 9.65 0.14
CA VAL A 354 -7.89 10.38 -1.02
C VAL A 354 -6.55 9.82 -1.51
N LEU A 355 -5.64 9.53 -0.58
CA LEU A 355 -4.32 8.99 -0.92
C LEU A 355 -4.39 7.53 -1.37
N THR A 356 -5.23 6.69 -0.75
CA THR A 356 -5.41 5.28 -1.16
C THR A 356 -6.04 5.17 -2.54
N ALA A 357 -7.03 6.02 -2.87
CA ALA A 357 -7.63 6.08 -4.21
C ALA A 357 -6.59 6.41 -5.28
N ALA A 358 -5.64 7.32 -5.01
CA ALA A 358 -4.58 7.69 -5.94
C ALA A 358 -3.61 6.55 -6.29
N VAL A 359 -3.48 5.56 -5.41
CA VAL A 359 -2.61 4.39 -5.61
C VAL A 359 -3.39 3.09 -5.84
N GLY A 360 -4.71 3.19 -6.12
CA GLY A 360 -5.56 2.02 -6.35
C GLY A 360 -5.60 1.05 -5.16
N ALA A 361 -5.33 1.53 -3.94
CA ALA A 361 -5.42 0.73 -2.74
C ALA A 361 -6.87 0.73 -2.21
N PRO A 362 -7.32 -0.35 -1.57
CA PRO A 362 -8.64 -0.39 -0.98
C PRO A 362 -8.74 0.56 0.22
N ASP A 363 -9.93 1.11 0.42
CA ASP A 363 -10.28 1.79 1.66
C ASP A 363 -10.27 0.82 2.85
N ARG A 364 -10.38 1.37 4.07
CA ARG A 364 -10.59 0.55 5.26
C ARG A 364 -11.82 -0.34 5.08
N PRO A 365 -11.71 -1.64 5.39
CA PRO A 365 -12.87 -2.51 5.38
C PRO A 365 -13.95 -1.96 6.31
N ALA A 366 -15.18 -1.84 5.78
CA ALA A 366 -16.31 -1.32 6.51
C ALA A 366 -17.38 -2.41 6.64
N GLU A 367 -17.94 -2.56 7.83
CA GLU A 367 -19.04 -3.49 8.11
C GLU A 367 -20.05 -2.85 9.04
N GLN A 368 -21.25 -3.43 9.10
CA GLN A 368 -22.30 -3.00 10.01
C GLN A 368 -22.48 -4.05 11.08
N LEU A 369 -22.28 -3.67 12.34
CA LEU A 369 -22.36 -4.58 13.48
C LEU A 369 -23.23 -4.00 14.60
N PRO A 370 -23.91 -4.84 15.39
CA PRO A 370 -24.72 -4.39 16.51
C PRO A 370 -23.85 -3.89 17.66
N ALA A 371 -24.26 -2.80 18.29
CA ALA A 371 -23.68 -2.32 19.53
C ALA A 371 -23.80 -3.36 20.65
N ALA A 372 -22.79 -3.52 21.47
CA ALA A 372 -22.81 -4.42 22.63
C ALA A 372 -23.32 -3.71 23.90
N GLU A 373 -23.19 -2.39 23.96
CA GLU A 373 -23.43 -1.57 25.15
C GLU A 373 -24.05 -0.23 24.79
N SER A 374 -24.73 0.40 25.75
CA SER A 374 -25.34 1.72 25.59
C SER A 374 -24.27 2.82 25.59
N ALA A 375 -24.51 3.88 24.83
CA ALA A 375 -23.66 5.07 24.83
C ALA A 375 -24.45 6.31 24.41
N THR A 376 -23.90 7.49 24.67
CA THR A 376 -24.46 8.77 24.21
C THR A 376 -23.61 9.38 23.11
N SER A 377 -24.25 10.11 22.21
CA SER A 377 -23.61 10.82 21.11
C SER A 377 -24.20 12.24 20.93
N PRO A 378 -23.40 13.23 20.50
CA PRO A 378 -23.95 14.56 20.24
C PRO A 378 -24.81 14.57 18.98
N VAL A 379 -26.09 14.84 19.11
CA VAL A 379 -27.09 14.81 18.02
C VAL A 379 -26.68 15.57 16.75
N GLY A 380 -26.03 16.71 16.90
CA GLY A 380 -25.62 17.59 15.78
C GLY A 380 -24.29 17.21 15.11
N LYS A 381 -23.66 16.13 15.51
CA LYS A 381 -22.33 15.74 15.01
C LYS A 381 -22.27 14.26 14.65
N HIS A 382 -21.56 13.94 13.59
CA HIS A 382 -21.12 12.57 13.33
C HIS A 382 -20.02 12.23 14.33
N GLN A 383 -20.24 11.27 15.21
CA GLN A 383 -19.23 10.88 16.19
C GLN A 383 -18.43 9.68 15.67
N VAL A 384 -17.10 9.78 15.75
CA VAL A 384 -16.17 8.67 15.45
C VAL A 384 -15.55 8.21 16.76
N ARG A 385 -15.90 7.00 17.18
CA ARG A 385 -15.43 6.41 18.45
C ARG A 385 -14.44 5.30 18.20
N ARG A 386 -13.67 5.00 19.21
CA ARG A 386 -12.78 3.84 19.25
C ARG A 386 -13.59 2.61 19.64
N GLY A 387 -13.36 1.51 18.93
CA GLY A 387 -14.06 0.26 19.18
C GLY A 387 -13.18 -0.97 19.05
N ARG A 388 -13.68 -2.07 19.55
CA ARG A 388 -13.20 -3.42 19.24
C ARG A 388 -14.40 -4.28 18.90
N VAL A 389 -14.19 -5.25 18.02
CA VAL A 389 -15.18 -6.23 17.65
C VAL A 389 -14.87 -7.55 18.37
N ALA A 390 -15.89 -8.11 19.02
CA ALA A 390 -15.84 -9.43 19.61
C ALA A 390 -17.24 -10.05 19.53
N ASP A 391 -17.33 -11.34 19.26
CA ASP A 391 -18.58 -12.12 19.16
C ASP A 391 -19.63 -11.47 18.21
N GLY A 392 -19.14 -10.86 17.09
CA GLY A 392 -19.97 -10.17 16.11
C GLY A 392 -20.62 -8.88 16.62
N ARG A 393 -20.12 -8.28 17.70
CA ARG A 393 -20.63 -7.05 18.30
C ARG A 393 -19.51 -6.03 18.50
N VAL A 394 -19.93 -4.76 18.57
CA VAL A 394 -19.04 -3.62 18.80
C VAL A 394 -19.04 -3.22 20.26
N TYR A 395 -17.86 -3.17 20.85
CA TYR A 395 -17.61 -2.61 22.18
C TYR A 395 -16.85 -1.30 22.04
N PHE A 396 -17.22 -0.27 22.79
CA PHE A 396 -16.47 0.98 22.81
C PHE A 396 -15.19 0.85 23.64
N VAL A 397 -14.11 1.48 23.18
CA VAL A 397 -12.84 1.53 23.88
C VAL A 397 -12.68 2.92 24.48
N GLY A 398 -12.97 3.04 25.75
CA GLY A 398 -12.93 4.28 26.52
C GLY A 398 -14.01 5.30 26.10
N GLY A 399 -13.94 6.48 26.72
CA GLY A 399 -14.87 7.58 26.48
C GLY A 399 -14.60 8.32 25.14
N PRO A 400 -15.42 9.30 24.75
CA PRO A 400 -15.30 10.01 23.46
C PRO A 400 -14.17 11.06 23.41
N SER A 401 -13.41 11.24 24.47
CA SER A 401 -12.41 12.29 24.59
C SER A 401 -11.23 12.15 23.62
N SER A 402 -10.75 13.26 23.07
CA SER A 402 -9.74 13.35 22.02
C SER A 402 -8.28 13.21 22.48
N HIS A 403 -8.02 13.19 23.79
CA HIS A 403 -6.68 13.01 24.35
C HIS A 403 -6.33 11.55 24.69
N LEU A 404 -7.29 10.62 24.54
CA LEU A 404 -7.13 9.23 24.94
C LEU A 404 -6.43 8.39 23.86
N LEU A 405 -5.16 8.72 23.55
CA LEU A 405 -4.38 8.03 22.49
C LEU A 405 -4.14 6.55 22.80
N ALA A 406 -3.86 6.21 24.07
CA ALA A 406 -3.68 4.80 24.47
C ALA A 406 -4.94 3.95 24.22
N HIS A 407 -6.14 4.52 24.36
CA HIS A 407 -7.37 3.84 24.03
C HIS A 407 -7.55 3.67 22.51
N LEU A 408 -7.04 4.59 21.69
CA LEU A 408 -7.02 4.41 20.24
C LEU A 408 -6.03 3.29 19.84
N ALA A 409 -4.87 3.22 20.47
CA ALA A 409 -3.89 2.16 20.25
C ALA A 409 -4.43 0.77 20.64
N ALA A 410 -5.32 0.71 21.63
CA ALA A 410 -6.00 -0.54 22.06
C ALA A 410 -7.24 -0.88 21.19
N ALA A 411 -7.71 0.05 20.35
CA ALA A 411 -8.85 -0.17 19.47
C ALA A 411 -8.45 -0.96 18.22
N THR A 412 -9.39 -1.71 17.68
CA THR A 412 -9.23 -2.42 16.40
C THR A 412 -10.09 -1.82 15.30
N HIS A 413 -11.03 -0.94 15.68
CA HIS A 413 -11.99 -0.33 14.75
C HIS A 413 -12.27 1.12 15.12
N LEU A 414 -12.63 1.91 14.11
CA LEU A 414 -13.34 3.18 14.26
C LEU A 414 -14.84 2.91 14.12
N VAL A 415 -15.61 3.41 15.06
CA VAL A 415 -17.06 3.24 15.11
C VAL A 415 -17.74 4.54 14.72
N HIS A 416 -18.53 4.51 13.68
CA HIS A 416 -19.23 5.67 13.13
C HIS A 416 -20.64 5.76 13.66
N VAL A 417 -20.93 6.82 14.40
CA VAL A 417 -22.26 7.16 14.90
C VAL A 417 -22.79 8.35 14.10
N PRO A 418 -23.86 8.18 13.31
CA PRO A 418 -24.33 9.23 12.40
C PRO A 418 -24.93 10.43 13.14
N VAL A 419 -24.99 11.57 12.45
CA VAL A 419 -25.75 12.75 12.90
C VAL A 419 -27.21 12.37 13.14
N GLY A 420 -27.79 12.90 14.19
CA GLY A 420 -29.19 12.59 14.60
C GLY A 420 -29.30 11.53 15.70
N THR A 421 -28.19 10.84 16.03
CA THR A 421 -28.16 9.85 17.13
C THR A 421 -27.76 10.54 18.42
N ASP A 422 -28.59 10.45 19.45
CA ASP A 422 -28.32 10.91 20.82
C ASP A 422 -27.96 9.78 21.77
N THR A 423 -28.61 8.63 21.57
CA THR A 423 -28.46 7.42 22.38
C THR A 423 -28.21 6.23 21.47
N ILE A 424 -27.31 5.37 21.87
CA ILE A 424 -27.04 4.07 21.27
C ILE A 424 -27.48 3.03 22.28
N GLU A 425 -28.28 2.04 21.85
CA GLU A 425 -28.71 0.94 22.69
C GLU A 425 -28.05 -0.38 22.22
N PRO A 426 -27.92 -1.38 23.10
CA PRO A 426 -27.44 -2.69 22.70
C PRO A 426 -28.30 -3.29 21.59
N GLY A 427 -27.65 -3.66 20.47
CA GLY A 427 -28.31 -4.16 19.27
C GLY A 427 -28.43 -3.12 18.16
N ASP A 428 -28.23 -1.84 18.42
CA ASP A 428 -28.27 -0.81 17.38
C ASP A 428 -27.16 -1.04 16.33
N PRO A 429 -27.49 -0.93 15.04
CA PRO A 429 -26.52 -1.16 13.96
C PRO A 429 -25.56 0.02 13.83
N LEU A 430 -24.27 -0.25 13.97
CA LEU A 430 -23.20 0.73 13.82
C LEU A 430 -22.26 0.38 12.67
N ILE A 431 -21.86 1.37 11.88
CA ILE A 431 -20.82 1.17 10.86
C ILE A 431 -19.46 1.23 11.56
N VAL A 432 -18.64 0.22 11.29
CA VAL A 432 -17.28 0.13 11.82
C VAL A 432 -16.25 0.01 10.69
N TRP A 433 -15.12 0.71 10.83
CA TRP A 433 -13.98 0.60 9.94
C TRP A 433 -12.85 -0.14 10.64
N SER A 434 -12.35 -1.21 10.03
CA SER A 434 -11.20 -1.94 10.58
C SER A 434 -9.93 -1.08 10.47
N LEU A 435 -9.17 -1.03 11.55
CA LEU A 435 -7.84 -0.38 11.61
C LEU A 435 -6.69 -1.37 11.31
N ARG A 436 -7.02 -2.64 11.03
CA ARG A 436 -6.05 -3.71 10.74
C ARG A 436 -6.16 -4.22 9.32
#